data_8c2fff12fc2c59250b5ddf629bb3ea50
#
_entry.id   8c2fff12fc2c59250b5ddf629bb3ea50
#
_cell.length_a   1.000
_cell.length_b   1.000
_cell.length_c   1.000
_cell.angle_alpha   90.00
_cell.angle_beta   90.00
_cell.angle_gamma   90.00
#
_symmetry.space_group_name_H-M   'P 1'
#
loop_
_entity.id
_entity.type
_entity.pdbx_description
1 polymer ?
#
loop_
_entity_poly.entity_id
_entity_poly.type
_entity_poly.pdbx_seq_one_letter_code
_entity_poly.pdbx_strand_id
1 'polypeptide(L)'
;MITRLPLLLDSDAYPRWCANRCVSTSAPTDSSPANPKQMDWSKLYPKVFEDYEEAKQKDSSLAPPQVQMADIGCGYGGLSIALSRLFPTRLTLGMEIRTRVVKYVQQRLDELHELKYEKLEDVPLTGGPHPIIECAHPDLTSHTEPPSVPTFVPHAFPMYHNVSVIETNAMKFLANFFYKGQLDKIFFLFPDPHFKKTKYRLRIINSTLLAEYAYVLRVGGIAYIATDVKDLFDWMASHFDEHPLFERIPDSESEKDPVVPLICGSTEESRKVKKQGGSIWHATFRRVEYSGKDFHPAPRD
;
A
#
# COMPACT_ATOMS: atom_id res chain seq x y z
N MET A 1 15.58 21.31 -21.19
CA MET A 1 16.07 21.46 -19.81
C MET A 1 16.07 20.08 -19.19
N ILE A 2 17.25 19.51 -19.02
CA ILE A 2 17.42 18.19 -18.40
C ILE A 2 17.12 18.37 -16.92
N THR A 3 15.93 18.01 -16.49
CA THR A 3 15.63 17.91 -15.07
C THR A 3 16.35 16.66 -14.57
N ARG A 4 17.58 16.84 -14.05
CA ARG A 4 18.24 15.80 -13.27
C ARG A 4 17.26 15.37 -12.19
N LEU A 5 16.95 14.07 -12.12
CA LEU A 5 16.36 13.50 -10.91
C LEU A 5 17.27 13.97 -9.78
N PRO A 6 16.80 14.74 -8.80
CA PRO A 6 17.68 15.19 -7.74
C PRO A 6 18.26 13.95 -7.07
N LEU A 7 19.50 14.06 -6.60
CA LEU A 7 20.27 13.10 -5.82
C LEU A 7 19.59 12.72 -4.47
N LEU A 8 18.30 12.35 -4.55
CA LEU A 8 17.40 12.10 -3.42
C LEU A 8 17.54 10.68 -2.86
N LEU A 9 18.35 9.84 -3.51
CA LEU A 9 18.43 8.43 -3.16
C LEU A 9 19.49 8.12 -2.09
N ASP A 10 20.42 9.05 -1.81
CA ASP A 10 21.56 8.80 -0.92
C ASP A 10 21.50 9.47 0.46
N SER A 11 20.46 10.25 0.75
CA SER A 11 20.34 10.86 2.06
C SER A 11 19.11 10.32 2.81
N ASP A 12 19.27 9.96 4.07
CA ASP A 12 18.18 9.67 5.03
C ASP A 12 17.33 10.92 5.33
N ALA A 13 17.59 12.02 4.62
CA ALA A 13 16.86 13.27 4.78
C ALA A 13 15.49 13.19 4.10
N TYR A 14 14.47 13.60 4.83
CA TYR A 14 13.12 13.81 4.31
C TYR A 14 13.17 14.70 3.06
N PRO A 15 12.57 14.29 1.92
CA PRO A 15 12.71 15.02 0.67
C PRO A 15 12.19 16.45 0.79
N ARG A 16 13.01 17.46 0.47
CA ARG A 16 12.64 18.88 0.58
C ARG A 16 11.40 19.26 -0.24
N TRP A 17 11.11 18.54 -1.32
CA TRP A 17 9.90 18.76 -2.11
C TRP A 17 8.61 18.31 -1.41
N CYS A 18 8.67 17.39 -0.47
CA CYS A 18 7.53 17.06 0.39
C CYS A 18 7.19 18.24 1.32
N ALA A 19 8.21 18.91 1.88
CA ALA A 19 8.01 20.06 2.76
C ALA A 19 7.36 21.26 2.04
N ASN A 20 7.68 21.48 0.74
CA ASN A 20 7.14 22.60 -0.02
C ASN A 20 5.70 22.39 -0.52
N ARG A 21 5.16 21.17 -0.53
CA ARG A 21 3.74 20.91 -0.86
C ARG A 21 2.79 21.21 0.29
N CYS A 22 3.28 21.27 1.51
CA CYS A 22 2.48 21.60 2.70
C CYS A 22 2.09 23.07 2.80
N VAL A 23 2.56 23.93 1.89
CA VAL A 23 2.24 25.36 1.91
C VAL A 23 1.14 25.67 0.88
N SER A 24 -0.01 25.02 0.99
CA SER A 24 -1.24 25.55 0.41
C SER A 24 -2.02 26.27 1.50
N THR A 25 -2.36 27.53 1.24
CA THR A 25 -2.98 28.52 2.14
C THR A 25 -4.45 28.22 2.53
N SER A 26 -4.92 27.00 2.42
CA SER A 26 -6.16 26.55 3.05
C SER A 26 -5.81 25.89 4.38
N ALA A 27 -6.41 26.39 5.47
CA ALA A 27 -6.25 25.85 6.82
C ALA A 27 -6.32 24.31 6.79
N PRO A 28 -5.41 23.59 7.48
CA PRO A 28 -5.42 22.14 7.48
C PRO A 28 -6.64 21.67 8.28
N THR A 29 -7.67 21.23 7.56
CA THR A 29 -8.72 20.36 8.11
C THR A 29 -8.27 18.90 8.10
N ASP A 30 -7.01 18.67 7.70
CA ASP A 30 -6.42 17.35 7.50
C ASP A 30 -5.49 17.04 8.68
N SER A 31 -5.85 16.01 9.43
CA SER A 31 -5.07 15.48 10.55
C SER A 31 -3.81 14.73 10.12
N SER A 32 -3.39 14.89 8.86
CA SER A 32 -2.20 14.22 8.31
C SER A 32 -0.92 14.71 9.01
N PRO A 33 0.00 13.80 9.39
CA PRO A 33 1.25 14.18 10.02
C PRO A 33 2.13 15.01 9.07
N ALA A 34 2.97 15.89 9.58
CA ALA A 34 3.91 16.64 8.75
C ALA A 34 5.12 15.78 8.29
N ASN A 35 5.41 14.70 9.01
CA ASN A 35 6.45 13.72 8.69
C ASN A 35 6.19 12.40 9.42
N PRO A 36 6.83 11.29 9.03
CA PRO A 36 6.59 9.98 9.63
C PRO A 36 6.86 9.88 11.14
N LYS A 37 7.75 10.71 11.69
CA LYS A 37 8.07 10.71 13.14
C LYS A 37 6.89 11.17 14.00
N GLN A 38 5.95 11.92 13.42
CA GLN A 38 4.75 12.41 14.12
C GLN A 38 3.60 11.42 14.08
N MET A 39 3.75 10.31 13.31
CA MET A 39 2.72 9.30 13.20
C MET A 39 2.70 8.40 14.42
N ASP A 40 1.57 8.42 15.11
CA ASP A 40 1.31 7.55 16.26
C ASP A 40 0.48 6.33 15.79
N TRP A 41 1.17 5.25 15.45
CA TRP A 41 0.56 4.02 14.97
C TRP A 41 -0.25 3.27 16.05
N SER A 42 0.02 3.51 17.34
CA SER A 42 -0.70 2.87 18.45
C SER A 42 -2.19 3.20 18.44
N LYS A 43 -2.56 4.37 17.93
CA LYS A 43 -3.97 4.79 17.78
C LYS A 43 -4.71 4.00 16.71
N LEU A 44 -4.00 3.50 15.69
CA LEU A 44 -4.57 2.76 14.57
C LEU A 44 -4.52 1.24 14.79
N TYR A 45 -3.58 0.78 15.61
CA TYR A 45 -3.35 -0.64 15.90
C TYR A 45 -3.20 -0.88 17.40
N PRO A 46 -4.20 -0.51 18.24
CA PRO A 46 -4.06 -0.50 19.69
C PRO A 46 -3.66 -1.87 20.25
N LYS A 47 -4.30 -2.95 19.80
CA LYS A 47 -4.00 -4.30 20.27
C LYS A 47 -2.58 -4.75 19.93
N VAL A 48 -2.10 -4.42 18.73
CA VAL A 48 -0.74 -4.72 18.29
C VAL A 48 0.29 -4.03 19.16
N PHE A 49 0.03 -2.78 19.51
CA PHE A 49 0.95 -1.99 20.34
C PHE A 49 0.86 -2.37 21.82
N GLU A 50 -0.27 -2.85 22.33
CA GLU A 50 -0.35 -3.49 23.64
C GLU A 50 0.57 -4.71 23.73
N ASP A 51 0.46 -5.64 22.76
CA ASP A 51 1.30 -6.84 22.68
C ASP A 51 2.80 -6.49 22.51
N TYR A 52 3.11 -5.44 21.75
CA TYR A 52 4.47 -4.92 21.61
C TYR A 52 5.03 -4.39 22.92
N GLU A 53 4.28 -3.59 23.68
CA GLU A 53 4.76 -3.05 24.97
C GLU A 53 5.01 -4.16 26.00
N GLU A 54 4.17 -5.22 26.01
CA GLU A 54 4.43 -6.42 26.83
C GLU A 54 5.72 -7.15 26.42
N ALA A 55 5.96 -7.29 25.09
CA ALA A 55 7.16 -7.93 24.58
C ALA A 55 8.42 -7.09 24.87
N LYS A 56 8.33 -5.78 24.72
CA LYS A 56 9.41 -4.82 24.98
C LYS A 56 9.85 -4.79 26.45
N GLN A 57 8.94 -5.09 27.39
CA GLN A 57 9.31 -5.25 28.80
C GLN A 57 10.26 -6.44 29.03
N LYS A 58 10.18 -7.47 28.16
CA LYS A 58 11.04 -8.67 28.20
C LYS A 58 12.32 -8.49 27.40
N ASP A 59 12.24 -7.75 26.29
CA ASP A 59 13.35 -7.45 25.40
C ASP A 59 13.30 -5.99 24.97
N SER A 60 14.07 -5.13 25.64
CA SER A 60 14.12 -3.69 25.38
C SER A 60 14.76 -3.32 24.03
N SER A 61 15.38 -4.27 23.32
CA SER A 61 16.00 -4.05 22.01
C SER A 61 14.98 -4.07 20.85
N LEU A 62 13.74 -4.52 21.09
CA LEU A 62 12.71 -4.62 20.06
C LEU A 62 12.31 -3.25 19.51
N ALA A 63 12.36 -3.11 18.19
CA ALA A 63 11.81 -1.96 17.48
C ALA A 63 10.28 -2.03 17.39
N PRO A 64 9.57 -0.90 17.39
CA PRO A 64 8.13 -0.87 17.29
C PRO A 64 7.63 -1.44 15.94
N PRO A 65 6.42 -2.04 15.93
CA PRO A 65 5.81 -2.54 14.70
C PRO A 65 5.58 -1.40 13.72
N GLN A 66 5.76 -1.69 12.43
CA GLN A 66 5.60 -0.72 11.35
C GLN A 66 4.58 -1.26 10.33
N VAL A 67 3.88 -0.34 9.67
CA VAL A 67 3.02 -0.66 8.53
C VAL A 67 3.89 -1.07 7.36
N GLN A 68 3.61 -2.24 6.78
CA GLN A 68 4.34 -2.77 5.62
C GLN A 68 3.53 -2.77 4.32
N MET A 69 2.20 -2.64 4.40
CA MET A 69 1.33 -2.67 3.22
C MET A 69 0.39 -1.46 3.22
N ALA A 70 0.27 -0.80 2.07
CA ALA A 70 -0.61 0.36 1.90
C ALA A 70 -1.57 0.16 0.72
N ASP A 71 -2.87 0.26 0.99
CA ASP A 71 -3.97 0.17 0.02
C ASP A 71 -4.47 1.58 -0.29
N ILE A 72 -4.05 2.12 -1.46
CA ILE A 72 -4.27 3.51 -1.83
C ILE A 72 -5.60 3.68 -2.54
N GLY A 73 -6.52 4.42 -1.93
CA GLY A 73 -7.91 4.49 -2.37
C GLY A 73 -8.65 3.21 -2.01
N CYS A 74 -8.49 2.70 -0.78
CA CYS A 74 -8.96 1.37 -0.36
C CYS A 74 -10.48 1.16 -0.49
N GLY A 75 -11.25 2.21 -0.81
CA GLY A 75 -12.69 2.12 -0.95
C GLY A 75 -13.34 1.52 0.31
N TYR A 76 -14.15 0.50 0.15
CA TYR A 76 -14.84 -0.18 1.26
C TYR A 76 -13.97 -1.19 2.03
N GLY A 77 -12.66 -1.21 1.79
CA GLY A 77 -11.70 -1.99 2.56
C GLY A 77 -11.63 -3.47 2.22
N GLY A 78 -12.27 -3.90 1.11
CA GLY A 78 -12.34 -5.31 0.76
C GLY A 78 -10.97 -5.97 0.59
N LEU A 79 -10.02 -5.32 -0.11
CA LEU A 79 -8.65 -5.82 -0.23
C LEU A 79 -7.92 -5.77 1.10
N SER A 80 -7.95 -4.63 1.80
CA SER A 80 -7.24 -4.44 3.07
C SER A 80 -7.60 -5.53 4.09
N ILE A 81 -8.90 -5.88 4.21
CA ILE A 81 -9.39 -6.96 5.06
C ILE A 81 -8.89 -8.34 4.57
N ALA A 82 -8.86 -8.58 3.27
CA ALA A 82 -8.35 -9.84 2.72
C ALA A 82 -6.84 -10.00 2.96
N LEU A 83 -6.06 -8.92 2.80
CA LEU A 83 -4.62 -8.90 3.09
C LEU A 83 -4.31 -9.16 4.56
N SER A 84 -5.12 -8.63 5.47
CA SER A 84 -5.00 -8.86 6.91
C SER A 84 -4.99 -10.36 7.26
N ARG A 85 -5.79 -11.16 6.57
CA ARG A 85 -5.85 -12.61 6.73
C ARG A 85 -4.71 -13.33 6.04
N LEU A 86 -4.37 -12.90 4.83
CA LEU A 86 -3.27 -13.52 4.05
C LEU A 86 -1.91 -13.29 4.72
N PHE A 87 -1.75 -12.13 5.37
CA PHE A 87 -0.51 -11.74 6.07
C PHE A 87 -0.78 -11.39 7.54
N PRO A 88 -1.09 -12.36 8.40
CA PRO A 88 -1.54 -12.11 9.76
C PRO A 88 -0.48 -11.43 10.65
N THR A 89 0.79 -11.45 10.25
CA THR A 89 1.91 -10.81 10.97
C THR A 89 2.34 -9.47 10.37
N ARG A 90 1.63 -8.97 9.35
CA ARG A 90 1.95 -7.72 8.66
C ARG A 90 0.86 -6.68 8.88
N LEU A 91 1.26 -5.43 9.11
CA LEU A 91 0.30 -4.34 9.24
C LEU A 91 -0.09 -3.78 7.87
N THR A 92 -1.39 -3.66 7.65
CA THR A 92 -2.00 -3.10 6.44
C THR A 92 -2.71 -1.80 6.75
N LEU A 93 -2.45 -0.75 5.99
CA LEU A 93 -3.14 0.54 6.09
C LEU A 93 -3.94 0.83 4.83
N GLY A 94 -5.25 0.95 4.96
CA GLY A 94 -6.12 1.54 3.95
C GLY A 94 -6.08 3.07 4.02
N MET A 95 -5.91 3.73 2.87
CA MET A 95 -5.91 5.19 2.74
C MET A 95 -7.05 5.60 1.81
N GLU A 96 -8.02 6.37 2.29
CA GLU A 96 -9.19 6.78 1.52
C GLU A 96 -9.48 8.26 1.76
N ILE A 97 -9.89 8.98 0.70
CA ILE A 97 -10.16 10.42 0.78
C ILE A 97 -11.61 10.73 1.21
N ARG A 98 -12.52 9.78 1.04
CA ARG A 98 -13.95 9.99 1.30
C ARG A 98 -14.31 9.66 2.74
N THR A 99 -14.53 10.66 3.58
CA THR A 99 -14.88 10.53 5.00
C THR A 99 -15.96 9.48 5.29
N ARG A 100 -17.02 9.46 4.49
CA ARG A 100 -18.14 8.51 4.70
C ARG A 100 -17.71 7.07 4.47
N VAL A 101 -16.80 6.84 3.53
CA VAL A 101 -16.28 5.52 3.19
C VAL A 101 -15.33 5.05 4.29
N VAL A 102 -14.44 5.93 4.77
CA VAL A 102 -13.57 5.63 5.91
C VAL A 102 -14.37 5.21 7.14
N LYS A 103 -15.42 5.99 7.51
CA LYS A 103 -16.30 5.66 8.64
C LYS A 103 -16.95 4.28 8.48
N TYR A 104 -17.40 3.96 7.26
CA TYR A 104 -17.96 2.64 6.97
C TYR A 104 -16.92 1.52 7.17
N VAL A 105 -15.69 1.72 6.68
CA VAL A 105 -14.62 0.72 6.87
C VAL A 105 -14.26 0.56 8.34
N GLN A 106 -14.16 1.66 9.09
CA GLN A 106 -13.91 1.63 10.54
C GLN A 106 -14.99 0.81 11.26
N GLN A 107 -16.28 1.11 11.03
CA GLN A 107 -17.38 0.35 11.62
C GLN A 107 -17.30 -1.13 11.25
N ARG A 108 -16.98 -1.45 9.99
CA ARG A 108 -16.82 -2.84 9.54
C ARG A 108 -15.67 -3.54 10.24
N LEU A 109 -14.55 -2.85 10.50
CA LEU A 109 -13.43 -3.40 11.26
C LEU A 109 -13.81 -3.63 12.72
N ASP A 110 -14.52 -2.68 13.35
CA ASP A 110 -15.01 -2.83 14.73
C ASP A 110 -15.90 -4.07 14.85
N GLU A 111 -16.85 -4.26 13.93
CA GLU A 111 -17.71 -5.45 13.89
C GLU A 111 -16.87 -6.76 13.72
N LEU A 112 -15.82 -6.73 12.90
CA LEU A 112 -14.92 -7.87 12.72
C LEU A 112 -14.07 -8.16 13.96
N HIS A 113 -13.67 -7.14 14.74
CA HIS A 113 -12.94 -7.30 15.99
C HIS A 113 -13.79 -7.94 17.09
N GLU A 114 -15.11 -7.74 17.07
CA GLU A 114 -16.04 -8.33 18.03
C GLU A 114 -16.32 -9.82 17.77
N LEU A 115 -16.03 -10.30 16.55
CA LEU A 115 -16.26 -11.68 16.17
C LEU A 115 -15.25 -12.59 16.87
N LYS A 116 -15.75 -13.49 17.72
CA LYS A 116 -14.93 -14.51 18.38
C LYS A 116 -14.77 -15.72 17.46
N TYR A 117 -13.71 -15.74 16.70
CA TYR A 117 -13.32 -16.92 15.95
C TYR A 117 -12.24 -17.69 16.72
N GLU A 118 -12.48 -18.95 17.00
CA GLU A 118 -11.50 -19.81 17.69
C GLU A 118 -10.35 -20.21 16.77
N LYS A 119 -10.59 -20.22 15.44
CA LYS A 119 -9.59 -20.56 14.43
C LYS A 119 -9.70 -19.67 13.21
N LEU A 120 -8.57 -19.42 12.57
CA LEU A 120 -8.49 -18.66 11.30
C LEU A 120 -9.36 -19.27 10.18
N GLU A 121 -9.58 -20.60 10.24
CA GLU A 121 -10.37 -21.39 9.29
C GLU A 121 -11.87 -21.07 9.35
N ASP A 122 -12.37 -20.66 10.50
CA ASP A 122 -13.80 -20.43 10.75
C ASP A 122 -14.28 -19.06 10.24
N VAL A 123 -13.35 -18.23 9.73
CA VAL A 123 -13.67 -16.86 9.30
C VAL A 123 -14.19 -16.86 7.85
N PRO A 124 -15.45 -16.45 7.63
CA PRO A 124 -15.98 -16.33 6.28
C PRO A 124 -15.17 -15.31 5.48
N LEU A 125 -14.64 -15.72 4.34
CA LEU A 125 -14.22 -14.77 3.32
C LEU A 125 -15.48 -14.07 2.81
N THR A 126 -15.57 -12.78 2.99
CA THR A 126 -16.65 -12.01 2.36
C THR A 126 -16.52 -12.15 0.85
N GLY A 127 -17.20 -13.14 0.26
CA GLY A 127 -17.23 -13.37 -1.19
C GLY A 127 -16.94 -14.77 -1.71
N GLY A 128 -16.88 -15.81 -0.88
CA GLY A 128 -16.74 -17.20 -1.30
C GLY A 128 -15.54 -17.94 -0.68
N PRO A 129 -15.51 -19.27 -0.80
CA PRO A 129 -14.45 -20.07 -0.22
C PRO A 129 -13.15 -19.85 -1.01
N HIS A 130 -12.20 -19.15 -0.40
CA HIS A 130 -10.82 -19.23 -0.84
C HIS A 130 -10.08 -20.24 0.05
N PRO A 131 -9.30 -21.16 -0.53
CA PRO A 131 -8.48 -22.04 0.26
C PRO A 131 -7.55 -21.22 1.12
N ILE A 132 -7.38 -21.62 2.38
CA ILE A 132 -6.30 -21.15 3.24
C ILE A 132 -5.03 -21.61 2.55
N ILE A 133 -4.34 -20.67 1.89
CA ILE A 133 -3.01 -20.96 1.40
C ILE A 133 -2.13 -20.82 2.64
N GLU A 134 -1.71 -21.94 3.21
CA GLU A 134 -0.52 -21.95 4.06
C GLU A 134 0.62 -21.40 3.21
N CYS A 135 0.83 -20.10 3.31
CA CYS A 135 1.95 -19.45 2.65
C CYS A 135 3.22 -19.78 3.43
N ALA A 136 3.68 -21.01 3.32
CA ALA A 136 5.10 -21.29 3.38
C ALA A 136 5.73 -20.66 2.12
N HIS A 137 5.85 -19.33 2.12
CA HIS A 137 6.65 -18.68 1.10
C HIS A 137 8.11 -19.01 1.35
N PRO A 138 8.80 -19.69 0.41
CA PRO A 138 10.24 -19.65 0.41
C PRO A 138 10.63 -18.19 0.22
N ASP A 139 11.22 -17.63 1.27
CA ASP A 139 12.11 -16.48 1.29
C ASP A 139 11.96 -15.45 0.14
N LEU A 140 11.00 -14.52 0.27
CA LEU A 140 11.12 -13.20 -0.34
C LEU A 140 12.13 -12.31 0.44
N THR A 141 12.89 -12.91 1.35
CA THR A 141 13.92 -12.26 2.18
C THR A 141 15.30 -12.25 1.52
N SER A 142 15.45 -12.77 0.30
CA SER A 142 16.74 -12.72 -0.38
C SER A 142 17.01 -11.31 -0.89
N HIS A 143 17.97 -10.66 -0.29
CA HIS A 143 18.77 -9.48 -0.71
C HIS A 143 18.56 -8.14 0.01
N THR A 144 18.09 -8.15 1.25
CA THR A 144 18.44 -7.04 2.15
C THR A 144 18.93 -7.65 3.46
N GLU A 145 20.08 -7.19 3.96
CA GLU A 145 20.51 -7.53 5.31
C GLU A 145 19.35 -7.27 6.28
N PRO A 146 19.08 -8.20 7.23
CA PRO A 146 18.03 -7.97 8.21
C PRO A 146 18.34 -6.65 8.92
N PRO A 147 17.32 -5.84 9.24
CA PRO A 147 17.53 -4.62 10.01
C PRO A 147 18.34 -4.99 11.24
N SER A 148 19.37 -4.19 11.55
CA SER A 148 20.29 -4.43 12.65
C SER A 148 19.61 -4.46 14.03
N VAL A 149 18.33 -4.12 14.09
CA VAL A 149 17.48 -4.16 15.28
C VAL A 149 16.37 -5.16 15.06
N PRO A 150 16.18 -6.16 15.94
CA PRO A 150 15.07 -7.09 15.83
C PRO A 150 13.76 -6.32 15.92
N THR A 151 12.99 -6.35 14.83
CA THR A 151 11.65 -5.76 14.78
C THR A 151 10.67 -6.71 15.44
N PHE A 152 9.77 -6.19 16.26
CA PHE A 152 8.69 -6.97 16.84
C PHE A 152 7.85 -7.59 15.72
N VAL A 153 7.88 -8.92 15.64
CA VAL A 153 6.99 -9.69 14.78
C VAL A 153 5.90 -10.26 15.68
N PRO A 154 4.67 -9.79 15.55
CA PRO A 154 3.57 -10.31 16.35
C PRO A 154 3.40 -11.80 16.09
N HIS A 155 3.22 -12.59 17.13
CA HIS A 155 2.58 -13.88 17.00
C HIS A 155 1.17 -13.63 16.46
N ALA A 156 0.70 -14.42 15.47
CA ALA A 156 -0.54 -14.20 14.73
C ALA A 156 -1.60 -13.43 15.54
N PHE A 157 -1.89 -12.20 15.11
CA PHE A 157 -2.81 -11.33 15.84
C PHE A 157 -4.19 -11.96 15.98
N PRO A 158 -4.95 -11.58 17.00
CA PRO A 158 -6.39 -11.72 16.95
C PRO A 158 -6.87 -11.12 15.63
N MET A 159 -7.74 -11.79 14.93
CA MET A 159 -8.07 -11.51 13.55
C MET A 159 -8.44 -10.06 13.32
N TYR A 160 -7.93 -9.50 12.23
CA TYR A 160 -8.16 -8.14 11.73
C TYR A 160 -7.58 -7.00 12.58
N HIS A 161 -6.87 -7.25 13.69
CA HIS A 161 -6.19 -6.20 14.45
C HIS A 161 -4.94 -5.66 13.74
N ASN A 162 -4.51 -6.30 12.66
CA ASN A 162 -3.39 -5.90 11.80
C ASN A 162 -3.83 -5.08 10.58
N VAL A 163 -5.07 -4.63 10.51
CA VAL A 163 -5.59 -3.73 9.47
C VAL A 163 -6.24 -2.51 10.08
N SER A 164 -6.01 -1.36 9.45
CA SER A 164 -6.65 -0.10 9.83
C SER A 164 -6.91 0.76 8.60
N VAL A 165 -7.67 1.84 8.76
CA VAL A 165 -8.00 2.78 7.69
C VAL A 165 -7.89 4.22 8.19
N ILE A 166 -7.38 5.11 7.32
CA ILE A 166 -7.31 6.54 7.61
C ILE A 166 -7.95 7.37 6.50
N GLU A 167 -8.49 8.52 6.90
CA GLU A 167 -8.94 9.55 5.98
C GLU A 167 -7.75 10.43 5.59
N THR A 168 -7.33 10.35 4.33
CA THR A 168 -6.25 11.18 3.82
C THR A 168 -6.23 11.26 2.30
N ASN A 169 -5.61 12.31 1.77
CA ASN A 169 -5.28 12.40 0.35
C ASN A 169 -3.87 11.84 0.11
N ALA A 170 -3.79 10.56 -0.28
CA ALA A 170 -2.52 9.90 -0.53
C ALA A 170 -1.66 10.59 -1.61
N MET A 171 -2.27 11.22 -2.64
CA MET A 171 -1.52 11.99 -3.65
C MET A 171 -0.76 13.18 -3.06
N LYS A 172 -1.15 13.66 -1.89
CA LYS A 172 -0.53 14.82 -1.23
C LYS A 172 0.36 14.44 -0.07
N PHE A 173 -0.02 13.40 0.67
CA PHE A 173 0.52 13.17 2.00
C PHE A 173 1.13 11.79 2.22
N LEU A 174 1.18 10.91 1.19
CA LEU A 174 1.70 9.55 1.35
C LEU A 174 3.06 9.51 2.04
N ALA A 175 4.01 10.31 1.57
CA ALA A 175 5.37 10.36 2.12
C ALA A 175 5.44 10.94 3.55
N ASN A 176 4.35 11.53 4.05
CA ASN A 176 4.28 12.01 5.44
C ASN A 176 3.99 10.87 6.44
N PHE A 177 3.46 9.75 5.97
CA PHE A 177 3.11 8.60 6.79
C PHE A 177 4.22 7.56 6.89
N PHE A 178 5.04 7.43 5.86
CA PHE A 178 6.00 6.32 5.75
C PHE A 178 7.43 6.80 5.58
N TYR A 179 8.35 6.13 6.25
CA TYR A 179 9.78 6.32 6.04
C TYR A 179 10.20 5.78 4.67
N LYS A 180 11.38 6.18 4.21
CA LYS A 180 12.01 5.65 3.01
C LYS A 180 12.13 4.12 3.11
N GLY A 181 11.59 3.42 2.09
CA GLY A 181 11.69 1.97 2.01
C GLY A 181 10.94 1.21 3.10
N GLN A 182 9.93 1.81 3.73
CA GLN A 182 9.17 1.16 4.80
C GLN A 182 8.20 0.10 4.27
N LEU A 183 7.56 0.34 3.12
CA LEU A 183 6.52 -0.53 2.61
C LEU A 183 7.09 -1.72 1.84
N ASP A 184 6.50 -2.90 2.07
CA ASP A 184 6.73 -4.11 1.27
C ASP A 184 5.84 -4.14 0.02
N LYS A 185 4.58 -3.68 0.16
CA LYS A 185 3.56 -3.73 -0.89
C LYS A 185 2.74 -2.45 -0.92
N ILE A 186 2.40 -1.98 -2.12
CA ILE A 186 1.51 -0.84 -2.34
C ILE A 186 0.50 -1.17 -3.43
N PHE A 187 -0.76 -0.78 -3.23
CA PHE A 187 -1.87 -1.15 -4.10
C PHE A 187 -2.58 0.07 -4.66
N PHE A 188 -2.90 0.03 -5.96
CA PHE A 188 -3.66 1.05 -6.69
C PHE A 188 -4.76 0.34 -7.50
N LEU A 189 -5.91 0.11 -6.85
CA LEU A 189 -6.97 -0.70 -7.43
C LEU A 189 -8.18 0.16 -7.80
N PHE A 190 -8.61 0.02 -9.06
CA PHE A 190 -9.79 0.71 -9.60
C PHE A 190 -9.80 2.22 -9.32
N PRO A 191 -8.68 2.95 -9.56
CA PRO A 191 -8.65 4.39 -9.33
C PRO A 191 -9.54 5.11 -10.34
N ASP A 192 -9.94 6.35 -10.00
CA ASP A 192 -10.75 7.19 -10.87
C ASP A 192 -10.08 7.41 -12.24
N PRO A 193 -10.72 7.04 -13.36
CA PRO A 193 -10.08 7.06 -14.68
C PRO A 193 -9.85 8.47 -15.23
N HIS A 194 -10.61 9.48 -14.78
CA HIS A 194 -10.50 10.86 -15.26
C HIS A 194 -10.44 10.95 -16.79
N PHE A 195 -11.52 10.58 -17.47
CA PHE A 195 -11.58 10.46 -18.95
C PHE A 195 -11.23 11.74 -19.73
N LYS A 196 -11.42 12.92 -19.13
CA LYS A 196 -11.07 14.20 -19.78
C LYS A 196 -9.55 14.44 -19.70
N LYS A 197 -8.88 14.68 -20.83
CA LYS A 197 -7.42 14.96 -20.90
C LYS A 197 -6.98 16.05 -19.91
N THR A 198 -7.77 17.11 -19.73
CA THR A 198 -7.48 18.19 -18.77
C THR A 198 -7.43 17.72 -17.31
N LYS A 199 -7.95 16.52 -17.00
CA LYS A 199 -7.96 15.92 -15.67
C LYS A 199 -6.91 14.81 -15.49
N TYR A 200 -6.12 14.44 -16.50
CA TYR A 200 -5.09 13.41 -16.40
C TYR A 200 -4.08 13.67 -15.26
N ARG A 201 -3.79 14.94 -14.99
CA ARG A 201 -2.97 15.37 -13.85
C ARG A 201 -3.52 14.94 -12.48
N LEU A 202 -4.80 14.55 -12.39
CA LEU A 202 -5.47 14.06 -11.18
C LEU A 202 -5.41 12.53 -11.06
N ARG A 203 -4.88 11.82 -12.06
CA ARG A 203 -4.69 10.38 -11.99
C ARG A 203 -3.65 10.06 -10.92
N ILE A 204 -3.95 9.02 -10.13
CA ILE A 204 -3.09 8.57 -9.03
C ILE A 204 -1.72 8.07 -9.52
N ILE A 205 -1.63 7.57 -10.74
CA ILE A 205 -0.38 7.13 -11.37
C ILE A 205 0.06 8.17 -12.40
N ASN A 206 1.21 8.76 -12.14
CA ASN A 206 1.96 9.64 -13.05
C ASN A 206 3.43 9.66 -12.62
N SER A 207 4.32 10.12 -13.48
CA SER A 207 5.78 10.08 -13.26
C SER A 207 6.24 10.78 -11.97
N THR A 208 5.55 11.84 -11.55
CA THR A 208 5.89 12.56 -10.31
C THR A 208 5.52 11.74 -9.06
N LEU A 209 4.33 11.17 -9.03
CA LEU A 209 3.87 10.37 -7.90
C LEU A 209 4.59 9.02 -7.82
N LEU A 210 4.98 8.43 -8.95
CA LEU A 210 5.79 7.21 -8.96
C LEU A 210 7.11 7.38 -8.21
N ALA A 211 7.72 8.57 -8.24
CA ALA A 211 8.92 8.83 -7.44
C ALA A 211 8.63 8.82 -5.92
N GLU A 212 7.45 9.30 -5.50
CA GLU A 212 7.00 9.22 -4.11
C GLU A 212 6.71 7.76 -3.69
N TYR A 213 6.07 6.99 -4.57
CA TYR A 213 5.80 5.58 -4.33
C TYR A 213 7.10 4.76 -4.25
N ALA A 214 8.06 5.04 -5.14
CA ALA A 214 9.38 4.43 -5.08
C ALA A 214 10.16 4.81 -3.81
N TYR A 215 9.93 6.00 -3.25
CA TYR A 215 10.57 6.42 -2.00
C TYR A 215 10.06 5.61 -0.80
N VAL A 216 8.74 5.42 -0.67
CA VAL A 216 8.17 4.71 0.48
C VAL A 216 8.24 3.19 0.34
N LEU A 217 8.30 2.66 -0.89
CA LEU A 217 8.42 1.24 -1.18
C LEU A 217 9.88 0.81 -1.10
N ARG A 218 10.19 -0.25 -0.34
CA ARG A 218 11.56 -0.78 -0.26
C ARG A 218 12.03 -1.33 -1.60
N VAL A 219 13.34 -1.43 -1.80
CA VAL A 219 13.91 -2.18 -2.93
C VAL A 219 13.45 -3.64 -2.82
N GLY A 220 13.01 -4.21 -3.94
CA GLY A 220 12.36 -5.53 -3.97
C GLY A 220 10.88 -5.53 -3.55
N GLY A 221 10.35 -4.42 -3.03
CA GLY A 221 8.92 -4.27 -2.74
C GLY A 221 8.07 -4.23 -4.01
N ILE A 222 6.78 -4.53 -3.91
CA ILE A 222 5.90 -4.75 -5.06
C ILE A 222 4.77 -3.73 -5.07
N ALA A 223 4.58 -3.08 -6.23
CA ALA A 223 3.42 -2.25 -6.54
C ALA A 223 2.44 -3.04 -7.42
N TYR A 224 1.16 -2.97 -7.07
CA TYR A 224 0.06 -3.65 -7.76
C TYR A 224 -0.88 -2.61 -8.36
N ILE A 225 -1.25 -2.79 -9.63
CA ILE A 225 -2.27 -1.99 -10.29
C ILE A 225 -3.38 -2.90 -10.82
N ALA A 226 -4.63 -2.45 -10.73
CA ALA A 226 -5.75 -3.10 -11.40
C ALA A 226 -6.86 -2.10 -11.73
N THR A 227 -7.56 -2.33 -12.83
CA THR A 227 -8.72 -1.54 -13.26
C THR A 227 -9.56 -2.32 -14.29
N ASP A 228 -10.81 -1.95 -14.44
CA ASP A 228 -11.71 -2.41 -15.48
C ASP A 228 -11.75 -1.48 -16.71
N VAL A 229 -10.97 -0.40 -16.68
CA VAL A 229 -10.85 0.57 -17.78
C VAL A 229 -9.54 0.36 -18.53
N LYS A 230 -9.58 -0.22 -19.72
CA LYS A 230 -8.40 -0.58 -20.50
C LYS A 230 -7.45 0.60 -20.75
N ASP A 231 -7.98 1.76 -21.15
CA ASP A 231 -7.18 2.96 -21.40
C ASP A 231 -6.45 3.44 -20.13
N LEU A 232 -7.09 3.29 -18.97
CA LEU A 232 -6.45 3.62 -17.70
C LEU A 232 -5.36 2.60 -17.34
N PHE A 233 -5.60 1.32 -17.61
CA PHE A 233 -4.59 0.28 -17.41
C PHE A 233 -3.33 0.58 -18.24
N ASP A 234 -3.51 0.86 -19.54
CA ASP A 234 -2.40 1.16 -20.45
C ASP A 234 -1.63 2.41 -20.00
N TRP A 235 -2.33 3.44 -19.53
CA TRP A 235 -1.74 4.62 -18.92
C TRP A 235 -0.90 4.27 -17.67
N MET A 236 -1.47 3.54 -16.74
CA MET A 236 -0.77 3.18 -15.50
C MET A 236 0.44 2.32 -15.79
N ALA A 237 0.28 1.30 -16.62
CA ALA A 237 1.32 0.36 -16.97
C ALA A 237 2.49 1.05 -17.68
N SER A 238 2.22 1.92 -18.68
CA SER A 238 3.29 2.64 -19.39
C SER A 238 4.09 3.54 -18.46
N HIS A 239 3.45 4.23 -17.51
CA HIS A 239 4.16 5.07 -16.55
C HIS A 239 5.09 4.29 -15.65
N PHE A 240 4.68 3.09 -15.21
CA PHE A 240 5.55 2.20 -14.45
C PHE A 240 6.68 1.63 -15.30
N ASP A 241 6.40 1.18 -16.53
CA ASP A 241 7.40 0.60 -17.46
C ASP A 241 8.49 1.61 -17.84
N GLU A 242 8.13 2.89 -17.96
CA GLU A 242 9.05 3.97 -18.27
C GLU A 242 9.83 4.46 -17.03
N HIS A 243 9.37 4.15 -15.82
CA HIS A 243 9.99 4.69 -14.62
C HIS A 243 11.22 3.87 -14.17
N PRO A 244 12.43 4.49 -14.06
CA PRO A 244 13.71 3.79 -13.87
C PRO A 244 13.82 3.00 -12.55
N LEU A 245 12.90 3.23 -11.62
CA LEU A 245 12.89 2.59 -10.31
C LEU A 245 11.89 1.43 -10.21
N PHE A 246 11.22 1.08 -11.31
CA PHE A 246 10.29 -0.04 -11.34
C PHE A 246 10.60 -0.97 -12.51
N GLU A 247 10.37 -2.24 -12.31
CA GLU A 247 10.49 -3.30 -13.31
C GLU A 247 9.19 -4.12 -13.29
N ARG A 248 8.61 -4.35 -14.47
CA ARG A 248 7.41 -5.18 -14.58
C ARG A 248 7.74 -6.62 -14.25
N ILE A 249 6.95 -7.23 -13.38
CA ILE A 249 7.01 -8.65 -13.10
C ILE A 249 6.24 -9.39 -14.21
N PRO A 250 6.85 -10.40 -14.87
CA PRO A 250 6.17 -11.18 -15.89
C PRO A 250 4.88 -11.83 -15.36
N ASP A 251 3.85 -11.94 -16.20
CA ASP A 251 2.55 -12.51 -15.81
C ASP A 251 2.70 -13.93 -15.23
N SER A 252 3.58 -14.74 -15.78
CA SER A 252 3.86 -16.12 -15.31
C SER A 252 4.44 -16.18 -13.89
N GLU A 253 5.09 -15.12 -13.42
CA GLU A 253 5.57 -14.97 -12.05
C GLU A 253 4.48 -14.32 -11.18
N SER A 254 3.84 -13.28 -11.71
CA SER A 254 2.77 -12.54 -11.03
C SER A 254 1.59 -13.44 -10.65
N GLU A 255 1.19 -14.35 -11.51
CA GLU A 255 0.08 -15.30 -11.27
C GLU A 255 0.33 -16.25 -10.08
N LYS A 256 1.59 -16.44 -9.69
CA LYS A 256 1.96 -17.23 -8.51
C LYS A 256 1.86 -16.45 -7.20
N ASP A 257 1.74 -15.11 -7.27
CA ASP A 257 1.57 -14.28 -6.08
C ASP A 257 0.16 -14.45 -5.51
N PRO A 258 0.01 -14.91 -4.25
CA PRO A 258 -1.30 -15.14 -3.62
C PRO A 258 -2.13 -13.86 -3.48
N VAL A 259 -1.53 -12.69 -3.67
CA VAL A 259 -2.22 -11.39 -3.66
C VAL A 259 -3.03 -11.17 -4.94
N VAL A 260 -2.57 -11.67 -6.08
CA VAL A 260 -3.23 -11.44 -7.38
C VAL A 260 -4.68 -11.93 -7.42
N PRO A 261 -5.03 -13.13 -6.94
CA PRO A 261 -6.42 -13.54 -6.81
C PRO A 261 -7.28 -12.60 -5.94
N LEU A 262 -6.69 -12.00 -4.89
CA LEU A 262 -7.38 -11.04 -4.03
C LEU A 262 -7.67 -9.73 -4.76
N ILE A 263 -6.73 -9.21 -5.55
CA ILE A 263 -6.93 -8.01 -6.37
C ILE A 263 -8.14 -8.18 -7.29
N CYS A 264 -8.24 -9.34 -7.92
CA CYS A 264 -9.32 -9.65 -8.86
C CYS A 264 -10.64 -10.06 -8.19
N GLY A 265 -10.70 -10.27 -6.88
CA GLY A 265 -11.89 -10.85 -6.23
C GLY A 265 -12.34 -10.24 -4.92
N SER A 266 -11.49 -9.49 -4.21
CA SER A 266 -11.79 -9.04 -2.85
C SER A 266 -12.42 -7.65 -2.77
N THR A 267 -12.20 -6.78 -3.77
CA THR A 267 -12.79 -5.44 -3.78
C THR A 267 -14.25 -5.47 -4.23
N GLU A 268 -15.03 -4.50 -3.80
CA GLU A 268 -16.42 -4.32 -4.23
C GLU A 268 -16.50 -4.06 -5.75
N GLU A 269 -15.55 -3.28 -6.27
CA GLU A 269 -15.43 -2.98 -7.70
C GLU A 269 -15.11 -4.26 -8.50
N SER A 270 -14.17 -5.07 -8.07
CA SER A 270 -13.81 -6.31 -8.77
C SER A 270 -15.00 -7.29 -8.84
N ARG A 271 -15.77 -7.38 -7.74
CA ARG A 271 -16.99 -8.20 -7.70
C ARG A 271 -18.08 -7.67 -8.64
N LYS A 272 -18.26 -6.34 -8.68
CA LYS A 272 -19.21 -5.68 -9.58
C LYS A 272 -18.83 -5.94 -11.03
N VAL A 273 -17.57 -5.77 -11.40
CA VAL A 273 -17.05 -6.05 -12.74
C VAL A 273 -17.31 -7.50 -13.14
N LYS A 274 -16.96 -8.46 -12.28
CA LYS A 274 -17.20 -9.89 -12.51
C LYS A 274 -18.69 -10.20 -12.68
N LYS A 275 -19.55 -9.63 -11.84
CA LYS A 275 -21.01 -9.81 -11.94
C LYS A 275 -21.59 -9.30 -13.26
N GLN A 276 -20.96 -8.26 -13.83
CA GLN A 276 -21.34 -7.68 -15.12
C GLN A 276 -20.69 -8.37 -16.33
N GLY A 277 -19.86 -9.42 -16.12
CA GLY A 277 -19.12 -10.10 -17.17
C GLY A 277 -17.99 -9.26 -17.77
N GLY A 278 -17.53 -8.22 -17.07
CA GLY A 278 -16.44 -7.36 -17.48
C GLY A 278 -15.06 -7.99 -17.24
N SER A 279 -14.03 -7.40 -17.86
CA SER A 279 -12.64 -7.80 -17.71
C SER A 279 -11.92 -6.91 -16.68
N ILE A 280 -10.98 -7.48 -15.95
CA ILE A 280 -10.08 -6.76 -15.05
C ILE A 280 -8.66 -6.92 -15.60
N TRP A 281 -8.02 -5.79 -15.89
CA TRP A 281 -6.61 -5.75 -16.27
C TRP A 281 -5.78 -5.42 -15.04
N HIS A 282 -4.71 -6.17 -14.81
CA HIS A 282 -3.80 -5.96 -13.70
C HIS A 282 -2.34 -6.15 -14.12
N ALA A 283 -1.43 -5.54 -13.38
CA ALA A 283 -0.01 -5.78 -13.50
C ALA A 283 0.68 -5.56 -12.15
N THR A 284 1.86 -6.15 -12.01
CA THR A 284 2.70 -6.01 -10.82
C THR A 284 4.08 -5.50 -11.20
N PHE A 285 4.65 -4.64 -10.35
CA PHE A 285 5.95 -4.01 -10.59
C PHE A 285 6.82 -4.12 -9.36
N ARG A 286 8.08 -4.53 -9.55
CA ARG A 286 9.09 -4.59 -8.50
C ARG A 286 9.83 -3.27 -8.41
N ARG A 287 10.00 -2.74 -7.22
CA ARG A 287 10.89 -1.62 -6.94
C ARG A 287 12.35 -2.10 -7.07
N VAL A 288 13.10 -1.50 -8.01
CA VAL A 288 14.50 -1.85 -8.26
C VAL A 288 15.43 -0.69 -7.87
N GLU A 289 16.70 -0.98 -7.62
CA GLU A 289 17.70 0.06 -7.43
C GLU A 289 17.89 0.89 -8.72
N TYR A 290 18.28 2.15 -8.56
CA TYR A 290 18.57 3.00 -9.70
C TYR A 290 19.84 2.52 -10.41
N SER A 291 19.69 2.09 -11.65
CA SER A 291 20.79 1.53 -12.46
C SER A 291 21.62 2.60 -13.22
N GLY A 292 21.41 3.88 -12.96
CA GLY A 292 22.11 4.97 -13.65
C GLY A 292 21.60 5.27 -15.07
N LYS A 293 20.51 4.65 -15.52
CA LYS A 293 19.89 4.96 -16.82
C LYS A 293 19.24 6.34 -16.77
N ASP A 294 19.49 7.16 -17.78
CA ASP A 294 18.84 8.46 -17.92
C ASP A 294 17.31 8.28 -18.01
N PHE A 295 16.61 8.98 -17.14
CA PHE A 295 15.15 9.00 -17.15
C PHE A 295 14.68 10.15 -18.04
N HIS A 296 14.05 9.82 -19.15
CA HIS A 296 13.35 10.75 -20.01
C HIS A 296 11.85 10.56 -19.81
N PRO A 297 11.18 11.38 -18.97
CA PRO A 297 9.74 11.30 -18.85
C PRO A 297 9.09 11.53 -20.21
N ALA A 298 8.05 10.73 -20.52
CA ALA A 298 7.28 10.91 -21.74
C ALA A 298 6.81 12.36 -21.88
N PRO A 299 6.71 12.91 -23.11
CA PRO A 299 6.21 14.25 -23.34
C PRO A 299 4.85 14.44 -22.65
N ARG A 300 4.67 15.56 -21.99
CA ARG A 300 3.37 15.92 -21.40
C ARG A 300 2.47 16.36 -22.56
N ASP A 301 1.59 15.48 -23.02
CA ASP A 301 0.47 15.85 -23.90
C ASP A 301 -0.61 16.63 -23.17
#